data_a8e52308834de4cf4759975b4bc1f046
#
_entry.id   a8e52308834de4cf4759975b4bc1f046
#
_cell.length_a   1.000
_cell.length_b   1.000
_cell.length_c   1.000
_cell.angle_alpha   90.00
_cell.angle_beta   90.00
_cell.angle_gamma   90.00
#
_symmetry.space_group_name_H-M   'P 1'
#
loop_
_entity.id
_entity.type
_entity.pdbx_description
1 polymer ?
#
loop_
_entity_poly.entity_id
_entity_poly.type
_entity_poly.pdbx_seq_one_letter_code
_entity_poly.pdbx_strand_id
1 'polypeptide(L)'
;IEEREGIDALCLSRGVTSDAFADAPWLLGGVKTLSYAVNVAALRYARSQGADDAIFTSTDGYLLEGPTSGLVIAADDGLWTTPTGPTGILNSITVSTVFEAAGEDGVQTSTRLMKHGEVLRAQGAWLLSSVRGVAPILSIDGHPVPQDEDMTHRLRTWAGFEN
;
A
#
# COMPACT_ATOMS: atom_id res chain seq x y z
N ILE A 1 -7.02 -11.12 12.81
CA ILE A 1 -8.48 -11.06 12.58
C ILE A 1 -8.93 -9.59 12.59
N GLU A 2 -8.54 -8.79 13.57
CA GLU A 2 -8.92 -7.37 13.68
C GLU A 2 -8.42 -6.52 12.49
N GLU A 3 -7.22 -6.76 11.99
CA GLU A 3 -6.65 -6.03 10.84
C GLU A 3 -7.44 -6.24 9.52
N ARG A 4 -8.25 -7.29 9.42
CA ARG A 4 -9.14 -7.52 8.26
C ARG A 4 -10.41 -6.67 8.29
N GLU A 5 -10.78 -6.14 9.44
CA GLU A 5 -11.95 -5.26 9.60
C GLU A 5 -11.61 -3.81 9.25
N GLY A 6 -10.34 -3.47 9.20
CA GLY A 6 -9.80 -2.18 8.82
C GLY A 6 -8.68 -1.72 9.72
N ILE A 7 -7.89 -0.78 9.24
CA ILE A 7 -6.72 -0.23 9.94
C ILE A 7 -6.67 1.29 9.86
N ASP A 8 -6.15 1.91 10.90
CA ASP A 8 -5.72 3.29 10.90
C ASP A 8 -4.23 3.36 10.58
N ALA A 9 -3.85 4.12 9.58
CA ALA A 9 -2.48 4.23 9.10
C ALA A 9 -1.86 5.60 9.39
N LEU A 10 -0.56 5.60 9.68
CA LEU A 10 0.25 6.81 9.87
C LEU A 10 1.25 6.95 8.72
N CYS A 11 1.29 8.13 8.08
CA CYS A 11 2.32 8.43 7.07
C CYS A 11 3.67 8.69 7.73
N LEU A 12 4.70 7.99 7.25
CA LEU A 12 6.07 8.14 7.73
C LEU A 12 7.02 8.37 6.55
N SER A 13 7.79 9.44 6.60
CA SER A 13 8.79 9.70 5.55
C SER A 13 9.85 8.60 5.54
N ARG A 14 10.09 8.03 4.36
CA ARG A 14 11.18 7.07 4.12
C ARG A 14 12.55 7.77 4.01
N GLY A 15 12.58 9.09 3.89
CA GLY A 15 13.79 9.90 3.83
C GLY A 15 14.44 10.01 2.46
N VAL A 16 13.79 9.52 1.41
CA VAL A 16 14.28 9.56 0.02
C VAL A 16 13.19 10.09 -0.93
N THR A 17 13.57 10.58 -2.10
CA THR A 17 12.64 10.98 -3.17
C THR A 17 12.01 9.76 -3.83
N SER A 18 10.93 9.97 -4.58
CA SER A 18 10.20 8.89 -5.28
C SER A 18 11.00 8.24 -6.42
N ASP A 19 12.11 8.84 -6.83
CA ASP A 19 13.00 8.35 -7.90
C ASP A 19 14.40 7.97 -7.39
N ALA A 20 14.61 7.94 -6.07
CA ALA A 20 15.94 7.75 -5.46
C ALA A 20 16.66 6.45 -5.87
N PHE A 21 15.93 5.46 -6.36
CA PHE A 21 16.48 4.16 -6.74
C PHE A 21 16.65 3.99 -8.27
N ALA A 22 16.27 5.00 -9.08
CA ALA A 22 16.28 4.91 -10.55
C ALA A 22 17.66 4.53 -11.11
N ASP A 23 18.71 5.18 -10.61
CA ASP A 23 20.09 5.00 -11.08
C ASP A 23 21.02 4.47 -9.98
N ALA A 24 20.47 3.83 -8.95
CA ALA A 24 21.20 3.38 -7.77
C ALA A 24 20.94 1.88 -7.42
N PRO A 25 21.27 0.94 -8.33
CA PRO A 25 20.97 -0.48 -8.11
C PRO A 25 21.67 -1.07 -6.86
N TRP A 26 22.77 -0.48 -6.41
CA TRP A 26 23.48 -0.87 -5.20
C TRP A 26 22.71 -0.58 -3.92
N LEU A 27 21.68 0.28 -3.95
CA LEU A 27 20.80 0.53 -2.79
C LEU A 27 19.77 -0.58 -2.59
N LEU A 28 19.72 -1.57 -3.50
CA LEU A 28 18.84 -2.73 -3.44
C LEU A 28 17.34 -2.38 -3.29
N GLY A 29 16.91 -1.27 -3.91
CA GLY A 29 15.50 -0.90 -3.96
C GLY A 29 14.66 -2.01 -4.57
N GLY A 30 13.55 -2.37 -3.94
CA GLY A 30 12.66 -3.44 -4.39
C GLY A 30 13.16 -4.86 -4.08
N VAL A 31 14.34 -5.02 -3.48
CA VAL A 31 14.85 -6.32 -3.06
C VAL A 31 14.33 -6.68 -1.67
N LYS A 32 13.69 -7.85 -1.56
CA LYS A 32 13.24 -8.36 -0.26
C LYS A 32 14.43 -8.95 0.51
N THR A 33 14.91 -8.23 1.51
CA THR A 33 16.06 -8.62 2.34
C THR A 33 15.63 -8.95 3.77
N LEU A 34 16.54 -9.50 4.58
CA LEU A 34 16.35 -9.70 6.01
C LEU A 34 16.57 -8.41 6.83
N SER A 35 16.98 -7.31 6.22
CA SER A 35 17.21 -6.01 6.87
C SER A 35 15.89 -5.27 7.15
N TYR A 36 15.09 -5.81 8.06
CA TYR A 36 13.75 -5.33 8.40
C TYR A 36 13.72 -4.31 9.55
N ALA A 37 14.87 -3.82 10.00
CA ALA A 37 14.96 -2.94 11.16
C ALA A 37 14.12 -1.66 11.00
N VAL A 38 14.21 -1.00 9.85
CA VAL A 38 13.45 0.24 9.55
C VAL A 38 11.95 -0.06 9.51
N ASN A 39 11.53 -1.16 8.86
CA ASN A 39 10.15 -1.57 8.75
C ASN A 39 9.53 -1.86 10.12
N VAL A 40 10.24 -2.60 10.98
CA VAL A 40 9.80 -2.90 12.36
C VAL A 40 9.75 -1.63 13.21
N ALA A 41 10.74 -0.74 13.08
CA ALA A 41 10.76 0.53 13.79
C ALA A 41 9.57 1.42 13.40
N ALA A 42 9.24 1.48 12.10
CA ALA A 42 8.08 2.22 11.60
C ALA A 42 6.77 1.69 12.18
N LEU A 43 6.57 0.37 12.19
CA LEU A 43 5.38 -0.25 12.80
C LEU A 43 5.27 0.04 14.30
N ARG A 44 6.37 -0.07 15.04
CA ARG A 44 6.39 0.26 16.47
C ARG A 44 6.07 1.71 16.72
N TYR A 45 6.62 2.60 15.89
CA TYR A 45 6.35 4.03 16.02
C TYR A 45 4.88 4.33 15.73
N ALA A 46 4.32 3.83 14.64
CA ALA A 46 2.90 4.02 14.31
C ALA A 46 1.99 3.57 15.47
N ARG A 47 2.24 2.39 16.03
CA ARG A 47 1.50 1.87 17.18
C ARG A 47 1.64 2.74 18.42
N SER A 48 2.82 3.30 18.68
CA SER A 48 3.03 4.24 19.80
C SER A 48 2.26 5.55 19.64
N GLN A 49 1.88 5.89 18.40
CA GLN A 49 1.06 7.07 18.06
C GLN A 49 -0.45 6.73 17.96
N GLY A 50 -0.84 5.48 18.25
CA GLY A 50 -2.22 5.03 18.23
C GLY A 50 -2.74 4.57 16.86
N ALA A 51 -1.85 4.42 15.87
CA ALA A 51 -2.19 3.83 14.58
C ALA A 51 -1.87 2.32 14.56
N ASP A 52 -2.53 1.57 13.67
CA ASP A 52 -2.32 0.13 13.54
C ASP A 52 -1.12 -0.19 12.64
N ASP A 53 -0.88 0.63 11.62
CA ASP A 53 0.16 0.44 10.63
C ASP A 53 0.73 1.79 10.14
N ALA A 54 1.68 1.73 9.23
CA ALA A 54 2.28 2.88 8.59
C ALA A 54 2.18 2.80 7.06
N ILE A 55 2.23 3.95 6.41
CA ILE A 55 2.47 4.09 4.98
C ILE A 55 3.73 4.93 4.81
N PHE A 56 4.75 4.38 4.16
CA PHE A 56 5.93 5.15 3.81
C PHE A 56 5.60 6.19 2.74
N THR A 57 6.14 7.39 2.91
CA THR A 57 6.07 8.47 1.92
C THR A 57 7.47 8.86 1.45
N SER A 58 7.56 9.32 0.22
CA SER A 58 8.77 9.97 -0.29
C SER A 58 8.89 11.41 0.22
N THR A 59 10.10 11.97 0.16
CA THR A 59 10.34 13.37 0.58
C THR A 59 9.69 14.40 -0.34
N ASP A 60 9.39 14.02 -1.58
CA ASP A 60 8.62 14.79 -2.55
C ASP A 60 7.09 14.56 -2.46
N GLY A 61 6.64 13.83 -1.42
CA GLY A 61 5.25 13.78 -0.96
C GLY A 61 4.37 12.72 -1.59
N TYR A 62 4.94 11.68 -2.19
CA TYR A 62 4.17 10.56 -2.75
C TYR A 62 4.07 9.40 -1.77
N LEU A 63 2.93 8.72 -1.79
CA LEU A 63 2.72 7.48 -1.04
C LEU A 63 3.49 6.34 -1.72
N LEU A 64 4.15 5.51 -0.94
CA LEU A 64 4.99 4.42 -1.41
C LEU A 64 4.33 3.06 -1.13
N GLU A 65 4.61 2.49 0.03
CA GLU A 65 4.11 1.18 0.47
C GLU A 65 4.01 1.14 2.01
N GLY A 66 3.33 0.14 2.55
CA GLY A 66 3.42 -0.16 3.98
C GLY A 66 4.73 -0.86 4.33
N PRO A 67 5.14 -0.89 5.61
CA PRO A 67 6.36 -1.58 6.05
C PRO A 67 6.42 -3.06 5.68
N THR A 68 5.28 -3.72 5.55
CA THR A 68 5.16 -5.15 5.21
C THR A 68 4.09 -5.44 4.16
N SER A 69 3.57 -4.41 3.48
CA SER A 69 2.40 -4.51 2.59
C SER A 69 2.52 -3.58 1.40
N GLY A 70 1.96 -3.99 0.26
CA GLY A 70 1.75 -3.10 -0.87
C GLY A 70 0.49 -2.25 -0.68
N LEU A 71 0.47 -1.06 -1.25
CA LEU A 71 -0.66 -0.12 -1.22
C LEU A 71 -1.47 -0.25 -2.52
N VAL A 72 -2.77 -0.42 -2.40
CA VAL A 72 -3.73 -0.40 -3.52
C VAL A 72 -4.80 0.64 -3.24
N ILE A 73 -5.19 1.39 -4.25
CA ILE A 73 -6.16 2.48 -4.18
C ILE A 73 -7.17 2.32 -5.31
N ALA A 74 -8.47 2.46 -5.01
CA ALA A 74 -9.53 2.52 -6.00
C ALA A 74 -9.90 3.97 -6.29
N ALA A 75 -9.91 4.33 -7.56
CA ALA A 75 -10.41 5.60 -8.07
C ALA A 75 -11.37 5.35 -9.25
N ASP A 76 -11.99 6.41 -9.78
CA ASP A 76 -13.04 6.30 -10.80
C ASP A 76 -12.65 5.50 -12.05
N ASP A 77 -11.38 5.44 -12.34
CA ASP A 77 -10.79 4.79 -13.52
C ASP A 77 -10.16 3.42 -13.23
N GLY A 78 -10.29 2.88 -12.01
CA GLY A 78 -9.84 1.54 -11.67
C GLY A 78 -8.98 1.43 -10.41
N LEU A 79 -8.11 0.41 -10.38
CA LEU A 79 -7.20 0.15 -9.27
C LEU A 79 -5.78 0.66 -9.59
N TRP A 80 -5.18 1.31 -8.62
CA TRP A 80 -3.86 1.90 -8.70
C TRP A 80 -2.93 1.38 -7.60
N THR A 81 -1.66 1.25 -7.93
CA THR A 81 -0.58 1.02 -6.96
C THR A 81 0.62 1.89 -7.31
N THR A 82 1.52 2.09 -6.36
CA THR A 82 2.78 2.81 -6.59
C THR A 82 3.66 2.03 -7.57
N PRO A 83 4.29 2.68 -8.56
CA PRO A 83 5.22 2.01 -9.48
C PRO A 83 6.45 1.49 -8.72
N THR A 84 6.93 0.32 -9.12
CA THR A 84 8.19 -0.27 -8.65
C THR A 84 9.41 0.37 -9.34
N GLY A 85 10.59 -0.15 -9.09
CA GLY A 85 11.83 0.34 -9.71
C GLY A 85 12.32 1.65 -9.08
N PRO A 86 12.11 2.82 -9.71
CA PRO A 86 12.62 4.10 -9.20
C PRO A 86 12.24 4.42 -7.76
N THR A 87 11.06 4.00 -7.32
CA THR A 87 10.56 4.23 -5.96
C THR A 87 11.21 3.33 -4.91
N GLY A 88 11.83 2.24 -5.34
CA GLY A 88 12.44 1.25 -4.45
C GLY A 88 11.45 0.43 -3.62
N ILE A 89 10.15 0.48 -3.91
CA ILE A 89 9.16 -0.38 -3.23
C ILE A 89 9.29 -1.83 -3.69
N LEU A 90 8.85 -2.75 -2.85
CA LEU A 90 8.82 -4.16 -3.18
C LEU A 90 7.80 -4.45 -4.29
N ASN A 91 8.17 -5.27 -5.27
CA ASN A 91 7.21 -5.85 -6.20
C ASN A 91 6.37 -6.91 -5.47
N SER A 92 5.23 -6.50 -4.94
CA SER A 92 4.34 -7.36 -4.14
C SER A 92 3.67 -8.40 -5.01
N ILE A 93 3.92 -9.69 -4.71
CA ILE A 93 3.23 -10.80 -5.38
C ILE A 93 1.72 -10.70 -5.17
N THR A 94 1.26 -10.37 -3.96
CA THR A 94 -0.17 -10.24 -3.66
C THR A 94 -0.83 -9.15 -4.51
N VAL A 95 -0.19 -7.98 -4.65
CA VAL A 95 -0.70 -6.90 -5.51
C VAL A 95 -0.72 -7.33 -6.97
N SER A 96 0.35 -7.98 -7.45
CA SER A 96 0.41 -8.47 -8.83
C SER A 96 -0.69 -9.48 -9.14
N THR A 97 -0.92 -10.45 -8.25
CA THR A 97 -2.00 -11.45 -8.38
C THR A 97 -3.38 -10.79 -8.43
N VAL A 98 -3.63 -9.84 -7.53
CA VAL A 98 -4.88 -9.08 -7.50
C VAL A 98 -5.08 -8.28 -8.79
N PHE A 99 -4.04 -7.62 -9.30
CA PHE A 99 -4.14 -6.80 -10.51
C PHE A 99 -4.37 -7.66 -11.77
N GLU A 100 -3.76 -8.84 -11.85
CA GLU A 100 -3.99 -9.80 -12.93
C GLU A 100 -5.45 -10.27 -12.92
N ALA A 101 -5.95 -10.75 -11.78
CA ALA A 101 -7.34 -11.21 -11.64
C ALA A 101 -8.36 -10.08 -11.87
N ALA A 102 -8.09 -8.87 -11.38
CA ALA A 102 -8.94 -7.70 -11.62
C ALA A 102 -9.02 -7.35 -13.11
N GLY A 103 -7.88 -7.45 -13.82
CA GLY A 103 -7.84 -7.25 -15.28
C GLY A 103 -8.64 -8.28 -16.04
N GLU A 104 -8.61 -9.56 -15.64
CA GLU A 104 -9.44 -10.63 -16.20
C GLU A 104 -10.94 -10.36 -16.00
N ASP A 105 -11.31 -9.76 -14.87
CA ASP A 105 -12.67 -9.32 -14.55
C ASP A 105 -13.06 -7.97 -15.19
N GLY A 106 -12.19 -7.41 -16.06
CA GLY A 106 -12.44 -6.17 -16.80
C GLY A 106 -12.25 -4.89 -15.99
N VAL A 107 -11.60 -4.95 -14.82
CA VAL A 107 -11.25 -3.78 -14.03
C VAL A 107 -9.91 -3.22 -14.52
N GLN A 108 -9.87 -1.92 -14.79
CA GLN A 108 -8.64 -1.23 -15.17
C GLN A 108 -7.64 -1.27 -14.01
N THR A 109 -6.40 -1.63 -14.29
CA THR A 109 -5.31 -1.62 -13.32
C THR A 109 -4.11 -0.88 -13.86
N SER A 110 -3.47 -0.07 -13.03
CA SER A 110 -2.30 0.72 -13.45
C SER A 110 -1.40 1.08 -12.28
N THR A 111 -0.25 1.68 -12.59
CA THR A 111 0.68 2.23 -11.60
C THR A 111 0.82 3.73 -11.79
N ARG A 112 0.80 4.48 -10.70
CA ARG A 112 1.17 5.90 -10.68
C ARG A 112 1.58 6.35 -9.30
N LEU A 113 2.31 7.45 -9.24
CA LEU A 113 2.60 8.15 -7.98
C LEU A 113 1.36 8.92 -7.54
N MET A 114 0.98 8.76 -6.27
CA MET A 114 -0.19 9.40 -5.68
C MET A 114 0.18 10.13 -4.39
N LYS A 115 -0.46 11.27 -4.17
CA LYS A 115 -0.30 12.04 -2.93
C LYS A 115 -1.41 11.72 -1.94
N HIS A 116 -1.15 11.97 -0.67
CA HIS A 116 -2.09 11.77 0.43
C HIS A 116 -3.50 12.33 0.15
N GLY A 117 -3.58 13.59 -0.34
CA GLY A 117 -4.87 14.23 -0.64
C GLY A 117 -5.67 13.56 -1.77
N GLU A 118 -5.04 12.79 -2.65
CA GLU A 118 -5.74 12.02 -3.69
C GLU A 118 -6.42 10.79 -3.08
N VAL A 119 -5.74 10.12 -2.14
CA VAL A 119 -6.29 8.94 -1.46
C VAL A 119 -7.49 9.29 -0.59
N LEU A 120 -7.50 10.44 0.05
CA LEU A 120 -8.66 10.92 0.83
C LEU A 120 -9.91 11.18 -0.03
N ARG A 121 -9.75 11.28 -1.34
CA ARG A 121 -10.84 11.46 -2.31
C ARG A 121 -11.08 10.23 -3.19
N ALA A 122 -10.32 9.17 -2.97
CA ALA A 122 -10.50 7.89 -3.65
C ALA A 122 -11.78 7.20 -3.19
N GLN A 123 -12.15 6.11 -3.85
CA GLN A 123 -13.29 5.26 -3.47
C GLN A 123 -12.93 4.33 -2.30
N GLY A 124 -11.66 3.99 -2.17
CA GLY A 124 -11.12 3.15 -1.10
C GLY A 124 -9.61 2.99 -1.23
N ALA A 125 -8.98 2.52 -0.15
CA ALA A 125 -7.56 2.18 -0.12
C ALA A 125 -7.32 0.97 0.78
N TRP A 126 -6.33 0.16 0.44
CA TRP A 126 -6.02 -1.09 1.14
C TRP A 126 -4.52 -1.34 1.23
N LEU A 127 -4.09 -1.98 2.32
CA LEU A 127 -2.78 -2.61 2.43
C LEU A 127 -2.91 -4.12 2.19
N LEU A 128 -2.12 -4.64 1.25
CA LEU A 128 -2.14 -6.03 0.82
C LEU A 128 -0.81 -6.73 1.12
N SER A 129 -0.89 -7.92 1.73
CA SER A 129 0.25 -8.82 1.85
C SER A 129 -0.20 -10.27 1.98
N SER A 130 0.69 -11.23 1.70
CA SER A 130 0.40 -12.67 1.82
C SER A 130 0.09 -13.12 3.26
N VAL A 131 0.55 -12.38 4.26
CA VAL A 131 0.34 -12.71 5.69
C VAL A 131 -0.94 -12.07 6.22
N ARG A 132 -1.14 -10.78 5.93
CA ARG A 132 -2.30 -10.00 6.40
C ARG A 132 -3.55 -10.27 5.55
N GLY A 133 -3.38 -10.55 4.28
CA GLY A 133 -4.47 -10.54 3.31
C GLY A 133 -4.75 -9.12 2.80
N VAL A 134 -6.00 -8.73 2.77
CA VAL A 134 -6.50 -7.42 2.35
C VAL A 134 -7.03 -6.68 3.56
N ALA A 135 -6.37 -5.58 3.94
CA ALA A 135 -6.78 -4.72 5.05
C ALA A 135 -7.25 -3.36 4.51
N PRO A 136 -8.54 -3.02 4.62
CA PRO A 136 -9.02 -1.68 4.27
C PRO A 136 -8.38 -0.62 5.18
N ILE A 137 -8.02 0.52 4.62
CA ILE A 137 -7.50 1.66 5.37
C ILE A 137 -8.68 2.55 5.75
N LEU A 138 -8.98 2.65 7.05
CA LEU A 138 -10.09 3.45 7.58
C LEU A 138 -9.71 4.93 7.66
N SER A 139 -8.47 5.21 8.06
CA SER A 139 -7.95 6.57 8.13
C SER A 139 -6.46 6.64 7.80
N ILE A 140 -6.01 7.81 7.34
CA ILE A 140 -4.59 8.14 7.17
C ILE A 140 -4.33 9.45 7.91
N ASP A 141 -3.39 9.44 8.85
CA ASP A 141 -3.05 10.59 9.71
C ASP A 141 -4.29 11.18 10.41
N GLY A 142 -5.23 10.32 10.82
CA GLY A 142 -6.49 10.70 11.45
C GLY A 142 -7.55 11.24 10.49
N HIS A 143 -7.31 11.29 9.19
CA HIS A 143 -8.28 11.70 8.19
C HIS A 143 -8.99 10.47 7.61
N PRO A 144 -10.32 10.39 7.66
CA PRO A 144 -11.07 9.26 7.12
C PRO A 144 -10.81 9.02 5.64
N VAL A 145 -10.67 7.75 5.27
CA VAL A 145 -10.61 7.27 3.88
C VAL A 145 -11.97 6.68 3.52
N PRO A 146 -12.55 6.97 2.37
CA PRO A 146 -13.78 6.33 1.92
C PRO A 146 -13.64 4.81 1.89
N GLN A 147 -14.74 4.10 2.16
CA GLN A 147 -14.77 2.64 2.22
C GLN A 147 -15.63 2.09 1.08
N ASP A 148 -15.11 1.09 0.39
CA ASP A 148 -15.80 0.32 -0.64
C ASP A 148 -15.81 -1.16 -0.24
N GLU A 149 -16.92 -1.60 0.37
CA GLU A 149 -17.08 -2.97 0.86
C GLU A 149 -17.10 -3.98 -0.29
N ASP A 150 -17.75 -3.64 -1.42
CA ASP A 150 -17.81 -4.50 -2.59
C ASP A 150 -16.42 -4.71 -3.19
N MET A 151 -15.65 -3.64 -3.34
CA MET A 151 -14.28 -3.74 -3.81
C MET A 151 -13.40 -4.49 -2.80
N THR A 152 -13.58 -4.29 -1.51
CA THR A 152 -12.86 -5.05 -0.47
C THR A 152 -13.10 -6.55 -0.61
N HIS A 153 -14.35 -6.96 -0.85
CA HIS A 153 -14.69 -8.36 -1.07
C HIS A 153 -14.04 -8.90 -2.36
N ARG A 154 -14.10 -8.15 -3.46
CA ARG A 154 -13.47 -8.54 -4.74
C ARG A 154 -11.95 -8.69 -4.57
N LEU A 155 -11.28 -7.74 -3.90
CA LEU A 155 -9.85 -7.80 -3.63
C LEU A 155 -9.47 -9.06 -2.84
N ARG A 156 -10.27 -9.45 -1.84
CA ARG A 156 -10.07 -10.69 -1.09
C ARG A 156 -10.19 -11.93 -1.96
N THR A 157 -11.21 -11.97 -2.80
CA THR A 157 -11.44 -13.09 -3.75
C THR A 157 -10.26 -13.19 -4.72
N TRP A 158 -9.86 -12.10 -5.35
CA TRP A 158 -8.73 -12.07 -6.28
C TRP A 158 -7.38 -12.42 -5.63
N ALA A 159 -7.21 -12.08 -4.38
CA ALA A 159 -6.01 -12.45 -3.61
C ALA A 159 -6.03 -13.90 -3.09
N GLY A 160 -7.13 -14.64 -3.28
CA GLY A 160 -7.28 -16.01 -2.79
C GLY A 160 -7.51 -16.13 -1.27
N PHE A 161 -7.97 -15.05 -0.63
CA PHE A 161 -8.32 -15.03 0.78
C PHE A 161 -9.84 -15.16 0.96
N GLU A 162 -10.40 -16.28 0.55
CA GLU A 162 -11.79 -16.58 0.81
C GLU A 162 -12.07 -16.71 2.32
N ASN A 163 -13.22 -16.20 2.76
CA ASN A 163 -13.67 -16.33 4.16
C ASN A 163 -14.19 -17.72 4.46
#